data_3e4a73dc4747b954134bc384b9ac25b1
#
_entry.id   3e4a73dc4747b954134bc384b9ac25b1
#
_cell.length_a   1.000
_cell.length_b   1.000
_cell.length_c   1.000
_cell.angle_alpha   90.00
_cell.angle_beta   90.00
_cell.angle_gamma   90.00
#
_symmetry.space_group_name_H-M   'P 1'
#
loop_
_entity.id
_entity.type
_entity.pdbx_description
1 polymer ?
#
loop_
_entity_poly.entity_id
_entity_poly.type
_entity_poly.pdbx_seq_one_letter_code
_entity_poly.pdbx_strand_id
1 'polypeptide(L)'
;NSTEMIRALLSGVEPEAARLKPNAEAWSILEVVCHLYDEEREDFREHLDFILHRQNETWHAIDTQGWVTQRKYNQQNLAEMQEKFFVEREKSLAWLKGLLNPDWEKTYTTEYRTISAGEMFACWAAHDNLHIRQLVELRRVRLENITRPYNLDYAGDW
;
A
#
# COMPACT_ATOMS: atom_id res chain seq x y z
N ASN A 1 -13.15 0.92 7.57
CA ASN A 1 -12.06 1.85 7.25
C ASN A 1 -10.78 1.04 7.02
N SER A 2 -10.20 1.12 5.80
CA SER A 2 -9.01 0.35 5.40
C SER A 2 -7.80 0.63 6.30
N THR A 3 -7.61 1.87 6.75
CA THR A 3 -6.52 2.25 7.66
C THR A 3 -6.55 1.44 8.96
N GLU A 4 -7.73 1.28 9.57
CA GLU A 4 -7.88 0.51 10.81
C GLU A 4 -7.72 -1.01 10.57
N MET A 5 -8.13 -1.50 9.40
CA MET A 5 -7.90 -2.90 9.02
C MET A 5 -6.39 -3.18 8.87
N ILE A 6 -5.66 -2.29 8.18
CA ILE A 6 -4.20 -2.41 8.05
C ILE A 6 -3.55 -2.34 9.44
N ARG A 7 -3.95 -1.39 10.30
CA ARG A 7 -3.44 -1.28 11.67
C ARG A 7 -3.65 -2.57 12.47
N ALA A 8 -4.84 -3.15 12.40
CA ALA A 8 -5.16 -4.40 13.08
C ALA A 8 -4.33 -5.58 12.55
N LEU A 9 -4.13 -5.66 11.23
CA LEU A 9 -3.29 -6.68 10.60
C LEU A 9 -1.80 -6.55 10.95
N LEU A 10 -1.32 -5.37 11.26
CA LEU A 10 0.07 -5.13 11.67
C LEU A 10 0.28 -5.28 13.18
N SER A 11 -0.80 -5.30 13.97
CA SER A 11 -0.73 -5.46 15.43
C SER A 11 -0.14 -6.81 15.82
N GLY A 12 0.82 -6.80 16.76
CA GLY A 12 1.47 -8.02 17.27
C GLY A 12 2.39 -8.72 16.26
N VAL A 13 2.77 -8.06 15.17
CA VAL A 13 3.77 -8.57 14.25
C VAL A 13 5.16 -8.21 14.78
N GLU A 14 5.96 -9.23 15.11
CA GLU A 14 7.33 -9.04 15.56
C GLU A 14 8.26 -8.63 14.39
N PRO A 15 9.29 -7.80 14.63
CA PRO A 15 10.17 -7.28 13.58
C PRO A 15 10.82 -8.36 12.71
N GLU A 16 11.28 -9.46 13.30
CA GLU A 16 11.89 -10.58 12.59
C GLU A 16 10.87 -11.30 11.72
N ALA A 17 9.66 -11.50 12.24
CA ALA A 17 8.57 -12.12 11.49
C ALA A 17 8.07 -11.26 10.33
N ALA A 18 8.13 -9.92 10.47
CA ALA A 18 7.76 -9.01 9.41
C ALA A 18 8.68 -9.07 8.18
N ARG A 19 9.90 -9.58 8.33
CA ARG A 19 10.90 -9.72 7.26
C ARG A 19 10.81 -11.03 6.50
N LEU A 20 10.07 -12.01 7.04
CA LEU A 20 9.98 -13.32 6.44
C LEU A 20 9.16 -13.26 5.14
N LYS A 21 9.72 -13.82 4.08
CA LYS A 21 9.07 -13.96 2.78
C LYS A 21 8.52 -15.37 2.63
N PRO A 22 7.32 -15.55 2.09
CA PRO A 22 6.79 -16.88 1.74
C PRO A 22 7.70 -17.65 0.77
N ASN A 23 8.26 -16.90 -0.19
CA ASN A 23 9.22 -17.38 -1.20
C ASN A 23 10.07 -16.20 -1.71
N ALA A 24 11.02 -16.45 -2.59
CA ALA A 24 11.94 -15.44 -3.10
C ALA A 24 11.25 -14.29 -3.86
N GLU A 25 10.14 -14.57 -4.52
CA GLU A 25 9.41 -13.61 -5.36
C GLU A 25 8.36 -12.81 -4.57
N ALA A 26 7.93 -13.34 -3.41
CA ALA A 26 6.91 -12.68 -2.60
C ALA A 26 7.49 -11.56 -1.75
N TRP A 27 6.65 -10.60 -1.42
CA TRP A 27 7.00 -9.56 -0.46
C TRP A 27 6.78 -10.03 0.98
N SER A 28 7.57 -9.48 1.88
CA SER A 28 7.35 -9.60 3.33
C SER A 28 6.32 -8.57 3.82
N ILE A 29 5.84 -8.73 5.06
CA ILE A 29 4.97 -7.73 5.69
C ILE A 29 5.66 -6.35 5.73
N LEU A 30 6.94 -6.30 6.06
CA LEU A 30 7.70 -5.03 6.11
C LEU A 30 7.79 -4.38 4.73
N GLU A 31 8.01 -5.16 3.66
CA GLU A 31 8.03 -4.63 2.29
C GLU A 31 6.67 -4.06 1.89
N VAL A 32 5.57 -4.71 2.27
CA VAL A 32 4.20 -4.17 2.05
C VAL A 32 4.00 -2.85 2.78
N VAL A 33 4.44 -2.72 4.04
CA VAL A 33 4.30 -1.46 4.80
C VAL A 33 5.11 -0.34 4.17
N CYS A 34 6.35 -0.61 3.76
CA CYS A 34 7.20 0.37 3.07
C CYS A 34 6.57 0.82 1.74
N HIS A 35 6.04 -0.14 0.97
CA HIS A 35 5.35 0.14 -0.27
C HIS A 35 4.11 1.02 -0.06
N LEU A 36 3.24 0.68 0.89
CA LEU A 36 2.07 1.50 1.23
C LEU A 36 2.45 2.93 1.61
N TYR A 37 3.55 3.12 2.34
CA TYR A 37 4.04 4.45 2.69
C TYR A 37 4.48 5.26 1.46
N ASP A 38 5.22 4.64 0.56
CA ASP A 38 5.74 5.33 -0.62
C ASP A 38 4.62 5.61 -1.65
N GLU A 39 3.72 4.66 -1.88
CA GLU A 39 2.56 4.82 -2.78
C GLU A 39 1.60 5.93 -2.28
N GLU A 40 1.43 6.04 -0.96
CA GLU A 40 0.57 7.05 -0.36
C GLU A 40 0.99 8.47 -0.72
N ARG A 41 2.29 8.74 -0.78
CA ARG A 41 2.84 10.08 -0.95
C ARG A 41 3.41 10.37 -2.33
N GLU A 42 3.96 9.37 -3.02
CA GLU A 42 4.66 9.55 -4.29
C GLU A 42 3.88 9.02 -5.50
N ASP A 43 2.79 8.28 -5.26
CA ASP A 43 1.89 7.82 -6.32
C ASP A 43 0.49 8.43 -6.16
N PHE A 44 -0.39 7.83 -5.40
CA PHE A 44 -1.82 8.12 -5.46
C PHE A 44 -2.16 9.57 -5.14
N ARG A 45 -1.67 10.11 -4.01
CA ARG A 45 -1.96 11.51 -3.68
C ARG A 45 -1.31 12.46 -4.67
N GLU A 46 -0.07 12.22 -5.02
CA GLU A 46 0.69 13.05 -5.96
C GLU A 46 0.02 13.07 -7.33
N HIS A 47 -0.33 11.92 -7.87
CA HIS A 47 -0.95 11.82 -9.18
C HIS A 47 -2.39 12.32 -9.22
N LEU A 48 -3.16 12.13 -8.15
CA LEU A 48 -4.48 12.73 -8.05
C LEU A 48 -4.39 14.27 -8.03
N ASP A 49 -3.40 14.82 -7.33
CA ASP A 49 -3.14 16.26 -7.32
C ASP A 49 -2.70 16.79 -8.70
N PHE A 50 -1.89 16.03 -9.43
CA PHE A 50 -1.56 16.34 -10.83
C PHE A 50 -2.81 16.46 -11.70
N ILE A 51 -3.71 15.48 -11.63
CA ILE A 51 -4.94 15.48 -12.43
C ILE A 51 -5.82 16.69 -12.07
N LEU A 52 -5.98 16.97 -10.78
CA LEU A 52 -6.89 18.02 -10.34
C LEU A 52 -6.31 19.43 -10.53
N HIS A 53 -5.03 19.65 -10.28
CA HIS A 53 -4.48 20.98 -10.09
C HIS A 53 -3.26 21.31 -10.96
N ARG A 54 -2.50 20.31 -11.45
CA ARG A 54 -1.17 20.52 -12.05
C ARG A 54 -1.04 19.99 -13.47
N GLN A 55 -2.07 20.08 -14.29
CA GLN A 55 -2.11 19.55 -15.67
C GLN A 55 -1.02 20.08 -16.61
N ASN A 56 -0.40 21.21 -16.27
CA ASN A 56 0.68 21.80 -17.06
C ASN A 56 2.08 21.27 -16.67
N GLU A 57 2.15 20.45 -15.64
CA GLU A 57 3.39 19.86 -15.19
C GLU A 57 3.57 18.45 -15.80
N THR A 58 4.81 18.00 -15.86
CA THR A 58 5.11 16.66 -16.40
C THR A 58 4.87 15.61 -15.33
N TRP A 59 4.07 14.61 -15.65
CA TRP A 59 3.88 13.42 -14.85
C TRP A 59 5.21 12.66 -14.69
N HIS A 60 5.64 12.42 -13.47
CA HIS A 60 6.86 11.69 -13.21
C HIS A 60 6.59 10.19 -13.24
N ALA A 61 7.37 9.46 -14.03
CA ALA A 61 7.35 8.01 -13.99
C ALA A 61 7.86 7.51 -12.64
N ILE A 62 7.17 6.54 -12.08
CA ILE A 62 7.54 5.86 -10.84
C ILE A 62 7.83 4.38 -11.12
N ASP A 63 8.75 3.80 -10.36
CA ASP A 63 9.09 2.37 -10.42
C ASP A 63 8.84 1.74 -9.05
N THR A 64 7.58 1.51 -8.75
CA THR A 64 7.13 1.01 -7.44
C THR A 64 7.68 -0.38 -7.11
N GLN A 65 7.93 -1.21 -8.12
CA GLN A 65 8.58 -2.52 -7.96
C GLN A 65 10.07 -2.39 -7.69
N GLY A 66 10.76 -1.49 -8.41
CA GLY A 66 12.18 -1.22 -8.22
C GLY A 66 12.48 -0.59 -6.87
N TRP A 67 11.57 0.19 -6.30
CA TRP A 67 11.74 0.79 -4.96
C TRP A 67 12.00 -0.24 -3.87
N VAL A 68 11.43 -1.44 -3.96
CA VAL A 68 11.63 -2.51 -2.98
C VAL A 68 13.11 -2.80 -2.76
N THR A 69 13.86 -2.89 -3.87
CA THR A 69 15.30 -3.14 -3.84
C THR A 69 16.11 -1.85 -3.62
N GLN A 70 15.77 -0.78 -4.35
CA GLN A 70 16.50 0.49 -4.29
C GLN A 70 16.46 1.13 -2.90
N ARG A 71 15.28 1.08 -2.24
CA ARG A 71 15.05 1.64 -0.91
C ARG A 71 15.24 0.61 0.21
N LYS A 72 15.67 -0.63 -0.15
CA LYS A 72 15.97 -1.71 0.80
C LYS A 72 14.86 -1.95 1.81
N TYR A 73 13.63 -2.10 1.34
CA TYR A 73 12.44 -2.17 2.18
C TYR A 73 12.56 -3.21 3.30
N ASN A 74 13.06 -4.41 2.99
CA ASN A 74 13.16 -5.47 3.99
C ASN A 74 14.27 -5.25 5.05
N GLN A 75 15.04 -4.15 4.94
CA GLN A 75 16.05 -3.74 5.91
C GLN A 75 15.61 -2.57 6.80
N GLN A 76 14.41 -2.02 6.54
CA GLN A 76 13.86 -0.90 7.31
C GLN A 76 13.43 -1.34 8.72
N ASN A 77 13.11 -0.37 9.58
CA ASN A 77 12.53 -0.63 10.89
C ASN A 77 10.99 -0.69 10.78
N LEU A 78 10.39 -1.80 11.22
CA LEU A 78 8.94 -2.00 11.10
C LEU A 78 8.13 -0.92 11.83
N ALA A 79 8.46 -0.64 13.10
CA ALA A 79 7.71 0.33 13.91
C ALA A 79 7.78 1.74 13.31
N GLU A 80 8.97 2.13 12.84
CA GLU A 80 9.18 3.42 12.18
C GLU A 80 8.39 3.53 10.88
N MET A 81 8.38 2.47 10.06
CA MET A 81 7.66 2.48 8.78
C MET A 81 6.14 2.45 8.97
N GLN A 82 5.65 1.74 9.98
CA GLN A 82 4.23 1.80 10.37
C GLN A 82 3.82 3.22 10.76
N GLU A 83 4.60 3.86 11.62
CA GLU A 83 4.32 5.24 12.05
C GLU A 83 4.33 6.19 10.85
N LYS A 84 5.35 6.12 9.99
CA LYS A 84 5.44 6.93 8.77
C LYS A 84 4.22 6.74 7.87
N PHE A 85 3.81 5.51 7.63
CA PHE A 85 2.62 5.23 6.81
C PHE A 85 1.35 5.84 7.41
N PHE A 86 1.10 5.64 8.71
CA PHE A 86 -0.11 6.16 9.33
C PHE A 86 -0.14 7.70 9.39
N VAL A 87 0.99 8.32 9.67
CA VAL A 87 1.11 9.80 9.62
C VAL A 87 0.86 10.31 8.19
N GLU A 88 1.41 9.64 7.18
CA GLU A 88 1.20 10.05 5.79
C GLU A 88 -0.25 9.85 5.33
N ARG A 89 -0.89 8.76 5.75
CA ARG A 89 -2.32 8.50 5.54
C ARG A 89 -3.21 9.60 6.16
N GLU A 90 -2.89 10.06 7.34
CA GLU A 90 -3.62 11.18 7.97
C GLU A 90 -3.50 12.47 7.15
N LYS A 91 -2.31 12.76 6.61
CA LYS A 91 -2.12 13.90 5.70
C LYS A 91 -2.95 13.77 4.43
N SER A 92 -2.97 12.57 3.83
CA SER A 92 -3.78 12.31 2.63
C SER A 92 -5.27 12.46 2.90
N LEU A 93 -5.76 11.93 4.01
CA LEU A 93 -7.16 12.10 4.41
C LEU A 93 -7.53 13.55 4.69
N ALA A 94 -6.62 14.33 5.30
CA ALA A 94 -6.81 15.76 5.52
C ALA A 94 -6.84 16.51 4.19
N TRP A 95 -5.92 16.19 3.27
CA TRP A 95 -5.89 16.79 1.93
C TRP A 95 -7.17 16.48 1.14
N LEU A 96 -7.60 15.20 1.10
CA LEU A 96 -8.85 14.81 0.43
C LEU A 96 -10.08 15.54 0.98
N LYS A 97 -10.17 15.70 2.31
CA LYS A 97 -11.26 16.45 2.96
C LYS A 97 -11.21 17.95 2.65
N GLY A 98 -10.04 18.46 2.33
CA GLY A 98 -9.82 19.86 1.95
C GLY A 98 -10.17 20.19 0.50
N LEU A 99 -10.40 19.19 -0.35
CA LEU A 99 -10.77 19.40 -1.75
C LEU A 99 -12.17 20.05 -1.84
N LEU A 100 -12.23 21.23 -2.41
CA LEU A 100 -13.48 21.98 -2.59
C LEU A 100 -14.05 21.70 -4.00
N ASN A 101 -15.14 20.96 -4.09
CA ASN A 101 -15.83 20.61 -5.34
C ASN A 101 -14.87 20.10 -6.43
N PRO A 102 -14.09 19.04 -6.16
CA PRO A 102 -13.13 18.54 -7.13
C PRO A 102 -13.84 18.05 -8.38
N ASP A 103 -13.28 18.36 -9.55
CA ASP A 103 -13.75 17.87 -10.84
C ASP A 103 -13.24 16.42 -11.03
N TRP A 104 -14.06 15.46 -10.64
CA TRP A 104 -13.73 14.03 -10.74
C TRP A 104 -13.65 13.51 -12.18
N GLU A 105 -14.27 14.22 -13.14
CA GLU A 105 -14.20 13.88 -14.57
C GLU A 105 -12.96 14.46 -15.25
N LYS A 106 -12.23 15.33 -14.55
CA LYS A 106 -10.99 15.89 -15.07
C LYS A 106 -9.98 14.78 -15.36
N THR A 107 -9.36 14.82 -16.54
CA THR A 107 -8.48 13.76 -17.01
C THR A 107 -7.04 14.23 -17.18
N TYR A 108 -6.10 13.31 -17.04
CA TYR A 108 -4.71 13.47 -17.47
C TYR A 108 -4.35 12.36 -18.44
N THR A 109 -3.64 12.71 -19.51
CA THR A 109 -3.21 11.76 -20.55
C THR A 109 -1.70 11.58 -20.48
N THR A 110 -1.26 10.36 -20.19
CA THR A 110 0.13 9.92 -20.33
C THR A 110 0.34 9.29 -21.71
N GLU A 111 1.56 8.90 -22.03
CA GLU A 111 1.85 8.14 -23.26
C GLU A 111 1.16 6.75 -23.29
N TYR A 112 0.74 6.21 -22.15
CA TYR A 112 0.16 4.87 -22.05
C TYR A 112 -1.36 4.87 -21.92
N ARG A 113 -1.93 5.90 -21.28
CA ARG A 113 -3.38 5.95 -21.02
C ARG A 113 -3.86 7.34 -20.64
N THR A 114 -5.17 7.56 -20.79
CA THR A 114 -5.90 8.65 -20.14
C THR A 114 -6.55 8.12 -18.87
N ILE A 115 -6.47 8.87 -17.77
CA ILE A 115 -7.08 8.53 -16.49
C ILE A 115 -7.80 9.74 -15.92
N SER A 116 -9.00 9.56 -15.36
CA SER A 116 -9.73 10.60 -14.65
C SER A 116 -9.33 10.68 -13.17
N ALA A 117 -9.61 11.83 -12.54
CA ALA A 117 -9.41 12.00 -11.10
C ALA A 117 -10.24 10.98 -10.30
N GLY A 118 -11.47 10.72 -10.72
CA GLY A 118 -12.35 9.71 -10.10
C GLY A 118 -11.78 8.30 -10.20
N GLU A 119 -11.24 7.92 -11.36
CA GLU A 119 -10.57 6.62 -11.53
C GLU A 119 -9.31 6.51 -10.65
N MET A 120 -8.48 7.55 -10.60
CA MET A 120 -7.30 7.56 -9.73
C MET A 120 -7.69 7.38 -8.26
N PHE A 121 -8.71 8.10 -7.78
CA PHE A 121 -9.19 7.96 -6.41
C PHE A 121 -9.79 6.57 -6.13
N ALA A 122 -10.56 6.02 -7.08
CA ALA A 122 -11.11 4.67 -6.97
C ALA A 122 -10.00 3.60 -6.94
N CYS A 123 -8.95 3.76 -7.77
CA CYS A 123 -7.77 2.90 -7.77
C CYS A 123 -7.03 2.96 -6.43
N TRP A 124 -6.88 4.14 -5.83
CA TRP A 124 -6.28 4.30 -4.51
C TRP A 124 -7.02 3.51 -3.44
N ALA A 125 -8.36 3.64 -3.40
CA ALA A 125 -9.19 2.88 -2.46
C ALA A 125 -9.15 1.35 -2.72
N ALA A 126 -9.07 0.93 -3.98
CA ALA A 126 -8.94 -0.48 -4.35
C ALA A 126 -7.57 -1.06 -3.99
N HIS A 127 -6.51 -0.26 -4.09
CA HIS A 127 -5.14 -0.63 -3.74
C HIS A 127 -5.01 -0.98 -2.25
N ASP A 128 -5.68 -0.24 -1.37
CA ASP A 128 -5.76 -0.61 0.06
C ASP A 128 -6.31 -2.03 0.25
N ASN A 129 -7.40 -2.37 -0.44
CA ASN A 129 -8.01 -3.70 -0.33
C ASN A 129 -7.11 -4.81 -0.89
N LEU A 130 -6.34 -4.50 -1.96
CA LEU A 130 -5.34 -5.42 -2.49
C LEU A 130 -4.31 -5.79 -1.42
N HIS A 131 -3.75 -4.78 -0.73
CA HIS A 131 -2.73 -5.00 0.28
C HIS A 131 -3.29 -5.53 1.61
N ILE A 132 -4.52 -5.24 1.98
CA ILE A 132 -5.22 -5.90 3.09
C ILE A 132 -5.28 -7.41 2.82
N ARG A 133 -5.70 -7.83 1.63
CA ARG A 133 -5.71 -9.24 1.23
C ARG A 133 -4.30 -9.85 1.30
N GLN A 134 -3.29 -9.15 0.80
CA GLN A 134 -1.90 -9.61 0.84
C GLN A 134 -1.39 -9.77 2.28
N LEU A 135 -1.69 -8.82 3.18
CA LEU A 135 -1.32 -8.92 4.59
C LEU A 135 -2.02 -10.09 5.30
N VAL A 136 -3.29 -10.35 4.99
CA VAL A 136 -4.02 -11.52 5.51
C VAL A 136 -3.33 -12.81 5.05
N GLU A 137 -2.96 -12.91 3.77
CA GLU A 137 -2.25 -14.07 3.22
C GLU A 137 -0.88 -14.28 3.91
N LEU A 138 -0.12 -13.21 4.09
CA LEU A 138 1.18 -13.29 4.78
C LEU A 138 1.03 -13.77 6.23
N ARG A 139 -0.01 -13.35 6.93
CA ARG A 139 -0.32 -13.82 8.29
C ARG A 139 -0.74 -15.30 8.29
N ARG A 140 -1.51 -15.74 7.31
CA ARG A 140 -1.90 -17.14 7.14
C ARG A 140 -0.67 -18.04 6.95
N VAL A 141 0.22 -17.69 6.00
CA VAL A 141 1.46 -18.43 5.76
C VAL A 141 2.32 -18.50 7.03
N ARG A 142 2.39 -17.43 7.79
CA ARG A 142 3.07 -17.44 9.09
C ARG A 142 2.41 -18.41 10.05
N LEU A 143 1.07 -18.42 10.16
CA LEU A 143 0.33 -19.32 11.04
C LEU A 143 0.64 -20.78 10.67
N GLU A 144 0.59 -21.15 9.41
CA GLU A 144 0.94 -22.49 8.92
C GLU A 144 2.35 -22.92 9.35
N ASN A 145 3.31 -22.00 9.29
CA ASN A 145 4.69 -22.29 9.67
C ASN A 145 4.87 -22.54 11.18
N ILE A 146 4.20 -21.74 12.03
CA ILE A 146 4.36 -21.85 13.49
C ILE A 146 3.52 -22.98 14.09
N THR A 147 2.50 -23.47 13.38
CA THR A 147 1.64 -24.57 13.85
C THR A 147 2.15 -25.94 13.45
N ARG A 148 3.19 -26.05 12.64
CA ARG A 148 3.78 -27.35 12.24
C ARG A 148 4.12 -28.19 13.47
N PRO A 149 3.88 -29.53 13.42
CA PRO A 149 3.50 -30.33 12.26
C PRO A 149 1.98 -30.41 11.99
N TYR A 150 1.15 -29.66 12.68
CA TYR A 150 -0.30 -29.71 12.53
C TYR A 150 -0.73 -28.98 11.25
N ASN A 151 -1.66 -29.59 10.49
CA ASN A 151 -2.30 -28.93 9.35
C ASN A 151 -3.48 -28.07 9.81
N LEU A 152 -3.96 -27.22 8.92
CA LEU A 152 -5.07 -26.32 9.16
C LEU A 152 -6.34 -26.68 8.35
N ASP A 153 -6.38 -27.88 7.75
CA ASP A 153 -7.42 -28.29 6.79
C ASP A 153 -8.82 -28.25 7.39
N TYR A 154 -8.96 -28.51 8.71
CA TYR A 154 -10.23 -28.46 9.41
C TYR A 154 -10.84 -27.05 9.50
N ALA A 155 -10.03 -26.01 9.29
CA ALA A 155 -10.52 -24.62 9.27
C ALA A 155 -11.26 -24.23 7.97
N GLY A 156 -11.19 -25.08 6.94
CA GLY A 156 -11.78 -24.88 5.63
C GLY A 156 -10.78 -24.50 4.55
N ASP A 157 -11.28 -24.38 3.32
CA ASP A 157 -10.46 -23.99 2.16
C ASP A 157 -10.08 -22.51 2.21
N TRP A 158 -8.89 -22.23 1.68
CA TRP A 158 -8.34 -20.87 1.65
C TRP A 158 -8.10 -20.40 0.21
#